data_e9af8a5f16a5b5cbeee699ffdf330d3e
#
_entry.id   e9af8a5f16a5b5cbeee699ffdf330d3e
#
_cell.length_a   1.000
_cell.length_b   1.000
_cell.length_c   1.000
_cell.angle_alpha   90.00
_cell.angle_beta   90.00
_cell.angle_gamma   90.00
#
_symmetry.space_group_name_H-M   'P 1'
#
loop_
_entity.id
_entity.type
_entity.pdbx_description
1 polymer ?
#
loop_
_entity_poly.entity_id
_entity_poly.type
_entity_poly.pdbx_seq_one_letter_code
_entity_poly.pdbx_strand_id
1 'polypeptide(L)'
;MSDTTIVNLSRRRFLRSSLAAGAGLTLGLHLPVHADPAAAGPGKAGSKISGDTAFEPNAFVRIGADNSVTVIAKHLEMGQGTYTGLATLVAEELDAAWEQVRVEGAPADAGRYRNLYWGPAQGTGGSTAIANSYEQMRKAGAAARAMLTAAAAARWQVQEAEIDVRDGILSHAGSGNRATFGELAGAAAEQPVPADVLLKDPAGFRLIGTRLPRKDSREKTNGSAGFTHDLRCLLYTSPSPRDSC
;
A
#
# COMPACT_ATOMS: atom_id res chain seq x y z
N MET A 1 15.17 21.92 -34.25
CA MET A 1 14.19 22.59 -33.36
C MET A 1 12.97 21.71 -33.37
N SER A 2 12.80 20.86 -32.38
CA SER A 2 11.62 19.96 -32.25
C SER A 2 10.59 20.66 -31.38
N ASP A 3 9.46 20.96 -31.99
CA ASP A 3 8.30 21.57 -31.35
C ASP A 3 7.71 20.59 -30.33
N THR A 4 7.85 20.88 -29.06
CA THR A 4 7.24 20.10 -27.97
C THR A 4 5.82 20.66 -27.77
N THR A 5 4.85 20.05 -28.45
CA THR A 5 3.43 20.40 -28.25
C THR A 5 2.98 19.93 -26.86
N ILE A 6 2.74 20.86 -25.96
CA ILE A 6 2.15 20.58 -24.65
C ILE A 6 0.67 20.23 -24.86
N VAL A 7 0.34 18.94 -24.76
CA VAL A 7 -1.04 18.47 -24.84
C VAL A 7 -1.73 18.70 -23.49
N ASN A 8 -2.61 19.70 -23.44
CA ASN A 8 -3.44 20.00 -22.29
C ASN A 8 -4.57 18.95 -22.18
N LEU A 9 -4.32 17.85 -21.46
CA LEU A 9 -5.33 16.86 -21.18
C LEU A 9 -6.32 17.41 -20.14
N SER A 10 -7.62 17.47 -20.49
CA SER A 10 -8.64 17.87 -19.51
C SER A 10 -8.63 16.87 -18.32
N ARG A 11 -8.87 17.38 -17.09
CA ARG A 11 -8.92 16.56 -15.86
C ARG A 11 -9.81 15.32 -15.98
N ARG A 12 -10.91 15.40 -16.74
CA ARG A 12 -11.80 14.27 -17.05
C ARG A 12 -11.15 13.21 -17.93
N ARG A 13 -10.31 13.59 -18.88
CA ARG A 13 -9.61 12.65 -19.78
C ARG A 13 -8.46 11.97 -19.05
N PHE A 14 -7.75 12.70 -18.19
CA PHE A 14 -6.72 12.15 -17.31
C PHE A 14 -7.31 11.12 -16.34
N LEU A 15 -8.43 11.42 -15.70
CA LEU A 15 -9.11 10.50 -14.79
C LEU A 15 -9.65 9.25 -15.49
N ARG A 16 -10.15 9.37 -16.72
CA ARG A 16 -10.64 8.22 -17.49
C ARG A 16 -9.51 7.32 -17.99
N SER A 17 -8.35 7.87 -18.38
CA SER A 17 -7.19 7.07 -18.76
C SER A 17 -6.51 6.42 -17.54
N SER A 18 -6.56 7.04 -16.37
CA SER A 18 -6.07 6.44 -15.11
C SER A 18 -6.94 5.27 -14.64
N LEU A 19 -8.26 5.30 -14.88
CA LEU A 19 -9.16 4.18 -14.58
C LEU A 19 -8.92 2.95 -15.48
N ALA A 20 -8.52 3.17 -16.73
CA ALA A 20 -8.26 2.07 -17.67
C ALA A 20 -6.92 1.37 -17.44
N ALA A 21 -5.96 2.03 -16.78
CA ALA A 21 -4.63 1.49 -16.48
C ALA A 21 -4.50 0.83 -15.10
N GLY A 22 -5.54 0.88 -14.27
CA GLY A 22 -5.46 0.57 -12.84
C GLY A 22 -6.40 -0.53 -12.36
N ALA A 23 -6.63 -1.60 -13.15
CA ALA A 23 -7.30 -2.78 -12.62
C ALA A 23 -6.36 -3.49 -11.63
N GLY A 24 -6.42 -3.10 -10.38
CA GLY A 24 -5.63 -3.67 -9.29
C GLY A 24 -6.44 -3.78 -8.00
N LEU A 25 -6.09 -4.73 -7.14
CA LEU A 25 -6.67 -4.87 -5.82
C LEU A 25 -6.10 -3.80 -4.87
N THR A 26 -6.94 -2.92 -4.36
CA THR A 26 -6.58 -2.00 -3.28
C THR A 26 -7.35 -2.42 -2.02
N LEU A 27 -6.63 -2.87 -1.00
CA LEU A 27 -7.22 -3.36 0.25
C LEU A 27 -7.23 -2.29 1.32
N GLY A 28 -8.42 -1.97 1.81
CA GLY A 28 -8.65 -1.17 2.99
C GLY A 28 -8.96 -2.04 4.20
N LEU A 29 -8.20 -1.90 5.26
CA LEU A 29 -8.54 -2.47 6.56
C LEU A 29 -9.22 -1.41 7.43
N HIS A 30 -10.49 -1.62 7.69
CA HIS A 30 -11.20 -0.91 8.74
C HIS A 30 -10.96 -1.67 10.06
N LEU A 31 -9.95 -1.24 10.83
CA LEU A 31 -9.85 -1.71 12.21
C LEU A 31 -10.80 -0.85 13.03
N PRO A 32 -11.77 -1.43 13.76
CA PRO A 32 -12.57 -0.66 14.70
C PRO A 32 -11.65 -0.17 15.82
N VAL A 33 -11.28 1.10 15.72
CA VAL A 33 -10.64 1.78 16.83
C VAL A 33 -11.76 2.18 17.78
N HIS A 34 -11.76 1.63 18.99
CA HIS A 34 -12.57 2.17 20.06
C HIS A 34 -12.11 3.60 20.35
N ALA A 35 -12.71 4.56 19.68
CA ALA A 35 -12.50 5.97 19.96
C ALA A 35 -13.32 6.33 21.19
N ASP A 36 -12.65 6.87 22.20
CA ASP A 36 -13.28 7.51 23.34
C ASP A 36 -14.17 8.67 22.81
N PRO A 37 -15.48 8.73 23.13
CA PRO A 37 -16.39 9.70 22.51
C PRO A 37 -16.17 11.15 22.93
N ALA A 38 -15.17 11.46 23.74
CA ALA A 38 -14.94 12.80 24.30
C ALA A 38 -14.06 13.74 23.45
N ALA A 39 -13.55 13.32 22.28
CA ALA A 39 -12.60 14.12 21.49
C ALA A 39 -13.08 14.51 20.07
N ALA A 40 -14.37 14.51 19.79
CA ALA A 40 -14.89 14.90 18.48
C ALA A 40 -15.29 16.38 18.44
N GLY A 41 -14.35 17.25 18.07
CA GLY A 41 -14.66 18.58 17.56
C GLY A 41 -15.18 18.50 16.10
N PRO A 42 -16.02 19.45 15.63
CA PRO A 42 -16.65 19.35 14.30
C PRO A 42 -15.65 19.62 13.17
N GLY A 43 -15.03 18.58 12.66
CA GLY A 43 -14.26 18.62 11.41
C GLY A 43 -15.20 18.56 10.20
N LYS A 44 -15.14 19.58 9.36
CA LYS A 44 -15.93 19.70 8.13
C LYS A 44 -15.71 18.52 7.20
N ALA A 45 -16.81 17.93 6.76
CA ALA A 45 -16.88 16.86 5.79
C ALA A 45 -16.13 17.21 4.49
N GLY A 46 -15.12 16.42 4.14
CA GLY A 46 -14.45 16.45 2.85
C GLY A 46 -15.32 15.84 1.76
N SER A 47 -15.30 16.49 0.64
CA SER A 47 -15.89 16.24 -0.67
C SER A 47 -16.27 14.80 -0.98
N LYS A 48 -17.57 14.57 -1.21
CA LYS A 48 -18.11 13.39 -1.87
C LYS A 48 -17.61 13.33 -3.31
N ILE A 49 -16.75 12.36 -3.63
CA ILE A 49 -16.56 11.95 -5.01
C ILE A 49 -17.64 10.92 -5.31
N SER A 50 -18.66 11.37 -6.01
CA SER A 50 -19.74 10.53 -6.52
C SER A 50 -19.24 9.75 -7.73
N GLY A 51 -19.19 8.44 -7.62
CA GLY A 51 -18.84 7.50 -8.69
C GLY A 51 -18.78 6.10 -8.11
N ASP A 52 -19.74 5.28 -8.48
CA ASP A 52 -19.96 3.90 -8.06
C ASP A 52 -18.68 3.08 -7.87
N THR A 53 -18.55 2.56 -6.71
CA THR A 53 -17.65 1.69 -5.96
C THR A 53 -16.87 2.48 -4.92
N ALA A 54 -17.57 2.83 -3.82
CA ALA A 54 -16.94 3.38 -2.64
C ALA A 54 -16.09 2.30 -1.95
N PHE A 55 -14.83 2.20 -2.33
CA PHE A 55 -13.83 1.54 -1.55
C PHE A 55 -13.18 2.60 -0.65
N GLU A 56 -13.62 2.67 0.60
CA GLU A 56 -13.06 3.56 1.62
C GLU A 56 -11.68 3.04 2.00
N PRO A 57 -10.61 3.74 1.67
CA PRO A 57 -9.27 3.18 1.75
C PRO A 57 -8.62 3.44 3.10
N ASN A 58 -8.56 2.45 3.95
CA ASN A 58 -7.42 2.21 4.82
C ASN A 58 -6.45 1.26 4.10
N ALA A 59 -6.10 1.58 2.85
CA ALA A 59 -5.37 0.67 2.00
C ALA A 59 -3.88 0.77 2.29
N PHE A 60 -3.34 -0.23 2.95
CA PHE A 60 -1.89 -0.41 3.09
C PHE A 60 -1.30 -1.29 1.99
N VAL A 61 -2.15 -1.93 1.20
CA VAL A 61 -1.75 -2.88 0.15
C VAL A 61 -2.53 -2.62 -1.13
N ARG A 62 -1.82 -2.49 -2.23
CA ARG A 62 -2.38 -2.43 -3.59
C ARG A 62 -1.70 -3.49 -4.45
N ILE A 63 -2.48 -4.31 -5.13
CA ILE A 63 -1.99 -5.35 -6.03
C ILE A 63 -2.38 -4.97 -7.45
N GLY A 64 -1.37 -4.80 -8.30
CA GLY A 64 -1.55 -4.45 -9.71
C GLY A 64 -1.85 -5.68 -10.57
N ALA A 65 -2.51 -5.47 -11.72
CA ALA A 65 -2.69 -6.52 -12.73
C ALA A 65 -1.35 -7.02 -13.30
N ASP A 66 -0.29 -6.23 -13.18
CA ASP A 66 1.10 -6.59 -13.50
C ASP A 66 1.78 -7.47 -12.44
N ASN A 67 1.01 -7.99 -11.49
CA ASN A 67 1.47 -8.76 -10.35
C ASN A 67 2.36 -7.98 -9.36
N SER A 68 2.44 -6.66 -9.45
CA SER A 68 3.13 -5.84 -8.46
C SER A 68 2.34 -5.73 -7.17
N VAL A 69 3.02 -5.76 -6.04
CA VAL A 69 2.46 -5.53 -4.71
C VAL A 69 3.01 -4.22 -4.19
N THR A 70 2.17 -3.19 -4.10
CA THR A 70 2.57 -1.89 -3.55
C THR A 70 2.13 -1.78 -2.11
N VAL A 71 3.08 -1.56 -1.22
CA VAL A 71 2.85 -1.31 0.21
C VAL A 71 2.84 0.20 0.45
N ILE A 72 1.76 0.70 1.04
CA ILE A 72 1.63 2.10 1.43
C ILE A 72 2.19 2.28 2.82
N ALA A 73 3.38 2.87 2.89
CA ALA A 73 4.11 3.09 4.13
C ALA A 73 3.63 4.34 4.84
N LYS A 74 3.03 4.18 6.03
CA LYS A 74 2.49 5.29 6.82
C LYS A 74 3.54 6.13 7.55
N HIS A 75 4.77 5.66 7.58
CA HIS A 75 5.91 6.34 8.20
C HIS A 75 6.95 6.72 7.16
N LEU A 76 7.55 7.88 7.35
CA LEU A 76 8.55 8.43 6.41
C LEU A 76 9.86 7.64 6.47
N GLU A 77 10.49 7.48 5.31
CA GLU A 77 11.84 6.93 5.17
C GLU A 77 12.86 8.08 5.20
N MET A 78 13.73 8.05 6.17
CA MET A 78 14.81 9.04 6.37
C MET A 78 16.20 8.39 6.36
N GLY A 79 16.30 7.17 5.86
CA GLY A 79 17.52 6.36 5.88
C GLY A 79 17.50 5.24 6.92
N GLN A 80 16.52 5.23 7.84
CA GLN A 80 16.40 4.26 8.93
C GLN A 80 15.82 2.90 8.51
N GLY A 81 15.30 2.76 7.28
CA GLY A 81 14.82 1.47 6.75
C GLY A 81 13.34 1.19 6.98
N THR A 82 12.55 2.17 7.35
CA THR A 82 11.12 2.01 7.64
C THR A 82 10.34 1.47 6.44
N TYR A 83 10.61 1.94 5.23
CA TYR A 83 9.95 1.45 4.02
C TYR A 83 10.16 -0.05 3.84
N THR A 84 11.40 -0.50 3.95
CA THR A 84 11.73 -1.92 3.86
C THR A 84 11.08 -2.72 4.99
N GLY A 85 11.14 -2.22 6.22
CA GLY A 85 10.57 -2.88 7.38
C GLY A 85 9.04 -3.07 7.28
N LEU A 86 8.30 -2.01 6.93
CA LEU A 86 6.85 -2.10 6.77
C LEU A 86 6.46 -3.02 5.60
N ALA A 87 7.20 -2.96 4.50
CA ALA A 87 7.00 -3.85 3.36
C ALA A 87 7.23 -5.32 3.72
N THR A 88 8.23 -5.61 4.55
CA THR A 88 8.51 -6.97 5.02
C THR A 88 7.35 -7.55 5.81
N LEU A 89 6.71 -6.76 6.69
CA LEU A 89 5.55 -7.21 7.47
C LEU A 89 4.37 -7.62 6.60
N VAL A 90 4.07 -6.82 5.56
CA VAL A 90 2.99 -7.12 4.62
C VAL A 90 3.35 -8.33 3.75
N ALA A 91 4.55 -8.33 3.17
CA ALA A 91 5.00 -9.39 2.26
C ALA A 91 5.05 -10.75 2.93
N GLU A 92 5.45 -10.80 4.20
CA GLU A 92 5.45 -12.02 5.00
C GLU A 92 4.06 -12.64 5.07
N GLU A 93 3.07 -11.89 5.50
CA GLU A 93 1.71 -12.40 5.69
C GLU A 93 0.99 -12.67 4.37
N LEU A 94 1.31 -11.90 3.33
CA LEU A 94 0.75 -12.06 2.00
C LEU A 94 1.35 -13.24 1.22
N ASP A 95 2.49 -13.78 1.66
CA ASP A 95 3.32 -14.72 0.88
C ASP A 95 3.76 -14.18 -0.49
N ALA A 96 4.04 -12.88 -0.55
CA ALA A 96 4.52 -12.24 -1.76
C ALA A 96 6.00 -12.53 -2.01
N ALA A 97 6.39 -12.66 -3.28
CA ALA A 97 7.80 -12.65 -3.64
C ALA A 97 8.40 -11.27 -3.36
N TRP A 98 9.59 -11.21 -2.75
CA TRP A 98 10.18 -9.93 -2.37
C TRP A 98 10.38 -8.99 -3.56
N GLU A 99 10.70 -9.53 -4.71
CA GLU A 99 10.99 -8.80 -5.95
C GLU A 99 9.76 -8.05 -6.49
N GLN A 100 8.56 -8.60 -6.31
CA GLN A 100 7.31 -7.96 -6.76
C GLN A 100 6.82 -6.84 -5.83
N VAL A 101 7.39 -6.73 -4.63
CA VAL A 101 6.99 -5.72 -3.64
C VAL A 101 7.61 -4.37 -3.95
N ARG A 102 6.78 -3.34 -3.99
CA ARG A 102 7.15 -1.92 -4.09
C ARG A 102 6.67 -1.17 -2.85
N VAL A 103 7.22 -0.01 -2.59
CA VAL A 103 6.82 0.82 -1.46
C VAL A 103 6.54 2.24 -1.93
N GLU A 104 5.41 2.78 -1.50
CA GLU A 104 5.03 4.17 -1.70
C GLU A 104 4.79 4.82 -0.33
N GLY A 105 5.17 6.08 -0.18
CA GLY A 105 4.85 6.86 1.01
C GLY A 105 3.35 7.15 1.07
N ALA A 106 2.75 7.01 2.26
CA ALA A 106 1.36 7.34 2.46
C ALA A 106 1.10 8.85 2.22
N PRO A 107 -0.05 9.21 1.64
CA PRO A 107 -0.45 10.60 1.53
C PRO A 107 -0.69 11.22 2.93
N ALA A 108 -0.77 12.55 2.97
CA ALA A 108 -1.09 13.29 4.19
C ALA A 108 -2.55 13.08 4.58
N ASP A 109 -2.79 12.02 5.36
CA ASP A 109 -4.11 11.68 5.90
C ASP A 109 -3.93 11.01 7.28
N ALA A 110 -3.96 11.82 8.31
CA ALA A 110 -3.80 11.35 9.69
C ALA A 110 -4.96 10.45 10.16
N GLY A 111 -6.14 10.55 9.54
CA GLY A 111 -7.25 9.65 9.84
C GLY A 111 -6.93 8.19 9.55
N ARG A 112 -6.19 7.95 8.46
CA ARG A 112 -5.83 6.61 7.98
C ARG A 112 -4.43 6.18 8.40
N TYR A 113 -3.45 7.10 8.33
CA TYR A 113 -2.03 6.79 8.42
C TYR A 113 -1.35 7.35 9.68
N ARG A 114 -2.13 7.69 10.71
CA ARG A 114 -1.60 8.18 11.98
C ARG A 114 -0.59 7.23 12.61
N ASN A 115 0.33 7.79 13.37
CA ASN A 115 1.14 7.02 14.31
C ASN A 115 0.25 6.64 15.50
N LEU A 116 0.03 5.34 15.71
CA LEU A 116 -0.93 4.84 16.72
C LEU A 116 -0.52 5.22 18.16
N TYR A 117 0.75 5.59 18.39
CA TYR A 117 1.24 6.02 19.69
C TYR A 117 1.17 7.54 19.89
N TRP A 118 0.87 8.31 18.83
CA TRP A 118 0.88 9.78 18.86
C TRP A 118 -0.53 10.39 18.75
N GLY A 119 -1.56 9.61 18.96
CA GLY A 119 -2.94 10.07 18.80
C GLY A 119 -3.30 10.41 17.34
N PRO A 120 -3.95 11.58 17.05
CA PRO A 120 -4.43 11.90 15.70
C PRO A 120 -3.37 12.48 14.77
N ALA A 121 -2.08 12.25 15.03
CA ALA A 121 -0.99 12.79 14.24
C ALA A 121 -0.33 11.74 13.35
N GLN A 122 -0.10 12.09 12.09
CA GLN A 122 0.77 11.33 11.19
C GLN A 122 2.20 11.83 11.37
N GLY A 123 3.09 10.95 11.80
CA GLY A 123 4.47 11.33 12.08
C GLY A 123 5.38 10.14 12.31
N THR A 124 6.68 10.39 12.16
CA THR A 124 7.74 9.39 12.29
C THR A 124 8.79 9.89 13.26
N GLY A 125 9.00 9.15 14.33
CA GLY A 125 9.97 9.50 15.38
C GLY A 125 9.85 8.58 16.58
N GLY A 126 10.76 8.76 17.57
CA GLY A 126 10.78 7.99 18.80
C GLY A 126 10.96 6.49 18.62
N SER A 127 11.53 6.03 17.52
CA SER A 127 11.68 4.61 17.15
C SER A 127 10.37 3.81 17.14
N THR A 128 9.24 4.49 16.93
CA THR A 128 7.91 3.86 17.02
C THR A 128 7.41 3.27 15.71
N ALA A 129 8.02 3.60 14.56
CA ALA A 129 7.48 3.29 13.23
C ALA A 129 7.12 1.81 13.03
N ILE A 130 8.01 0.89 13.33
CA ILE A 130 7.72 -0.54 13.21
C ILE A 130 6.84 -1.02 14.38
N ALA A 131 7.17 -0.62 15.61
CA ALA A 131 6.45 -1.10 16.79
C ALA A 131 4.96 -0.80 16.77
N ASN A 132 4.55 0.44 16.41
CA ASN A 132 3.12 0.77 16.32
C ASN A 132 2.42 0.19 15.10
N SER A 133 3.17 -0.24 14.09
CA SER A 133 2.62 -0.73 12.81
C SER A 133 2.69 -2.25 12.68
N TYR A 134 3.37 -2.94 13.59
CA TYR A 134 3.70 -4.35 13.45
C TYR A 134 2.46 -5.22 13.19
N GLU A 135 1.49 -5.14 14.07
CA GLU A 135 0.25 -5.91 13.94
C GLU A 135 -0.62 -5.38 12.79
N GLN A 136 -0.71 -4.07 12.64
CA GLN A 136 -1.53 -3.43 11.60
C GLN A 136 -1.10 -3.84 10.19
N MET A 137 0.21 -3.81 9.90
CA MET A 137 0.74 -4.14 8.58
C MET A 137 0.67 -5.65 8.32
N ARG A 138 0.88 -6.49 9.34
CA ARG A 138 0.67 -7.93 9.23
C ARG A 138 -0.80 -8.25 8.93
N LYS A 139 -1.75 -7.67 9.65
CA LYS A 139 -3.19 -7.83 9.37
C LYS A 139 -3.55 -7.39 7.95
N ALA A 140 -2.94 -6.32 7.45
CA ALA A 140 -3.15 -5.88 6.07
C ALA A 140 -2.70 -6.94 5.05
N GLY A 141 -1.54 -7.54 5.25
CA GLY A 141 -1.04 -8.62 4.40
C GLY A 141 -1.89 -9.89 4.48
N ALA A 142 -2.26 -10.30 5.71
CA ALA A 142 -3.09 -11.49 5.93
C ALA A 142 -4.50 -11.35 5.34
N ALA A 143 -5.12 -10.17 5.46
CA ALA A 143 -6.42 -9.89 4.84
C ALA A 143 -6.34 -9.95 3.31
N ALA A 144 -5.28 -9.38 2.73
CA ALA A 144 -5.04 -9.47 1.29
C ALA A 144 -4.92 -10.92 0.82
N ARG A 145 -4.16 -11.73 1.54
CA ARG A 145 -4.03 -13.16 1.25
C ARG A 145 -5.37 -13.88 1.33
N ALA A 146 -6.15 -13.65 2.37
CA ALA A 146 -7.46 -14.27 2.53
C ALA A 146 -8.40 -13.95 1.37
N MET A 147 -8.48 -12.68 0.94
CA MET A 147 -9.34 -12.28 -0.18
C MET A 147 -8.87 -12.87 -1.51
N LEU A 148 -7.55 -12.96 -1.75
CA LEU A 148 -7.01 -13.64 -2.93
C LEU A 148 -7.32 -15.14 -2.91
N THR A 149 -7.22 -15.79 -1.75
CA THR A 149 -7.55 -17.21 -1.56
C THR A 149 -9.04 -17.46 -1.80
N ALA A 150 -9.92 -16.63 -1.25
CA ALA A 150 -11.36 -16.70 -1.50
C ALA A 150 -11.71 -16.53 -2.98
N ALA A 151 -11.07 -15.58 -3.67
CA ALA A 151 -11.25 -15.38 -5.11
C ALA A 151 -10.80 -16.60 -5.93
N ALA A 152 -9.66 -17.19 -5.57
CA ALA A 152 -9.17 -18.42 -6.22
C ALA A 152 -10.09 -19.60 -5.96
N ALA A 153 -10.57 -19.78 -4.72
CA ALA A 153 -11.51 -20.82 -4.34
C ALA A 153 -12.81 -20.74 -5.14
N ALA A 154 -13.37 -19.54 -5.23
CA ALA A 154 -14.57 -19.29 -6.04
C ALA A 154 -14.33 -19.56 -7.54
N ARG A 155 -13.21 -19.14 -8.09
CA ARG A 155 -12.86 -19.33 -9.50
C ARG A 155 -12.61 -20.80 -9.86
N TRP A 156 -11.99 -21.56 -8.95
CA TRP A 156 -11.62 -22.96 -9.18
C TRP A 156 -12.65 -23.95 -8.64
N GLN A 157 -13.66 -23.48 -7.90
CA GLN A 157 -14.69 -24.29 -7.25
C GLN A 157 -14.11 -25.34 -6.29
N VAL A 158 -13.14 -24.90 -5.49
CA VAL A 158 -12.45 -25.71 -4.47
C VAL A 158 -12.54 -25.04 -3.10
N GLN A 159 -12.15 -25.75 -2.04
CA GLN A 159 -12.11 -25.17 -0.70
C GLN A 159 -10.89 -24.27 -0.53
N GLU A 160 -11.03 -23.17 0.21
CA GLU A 160 -9.91 -22.25 0.49
C GLU A 160 -8.72 -22.95 1.16
N ALA A 161 -9.00 -23.94 2.02
CA ALA A 161 -7.99 -24.72 2.73
C ALA A 161 -7.11 -25.61 1.81
N GLU A 162 -7.53 -25.82 0.56
CA GLU A 162 -6.79 -26.62 -0.42
C GLU A 162 -5.86 -25.76 -1.29
N ILE A 163 -5.92 -24.42 -1.09
CA ILE A 163 -5.13 -23.47 -1.86
C ILE A 163 -3.86 -23.11 -1.10
N ASP A 164 -2.73 -23.37 -1.71
CA ASP A 164 -1.43 -22.90 -1.23
C ASP A 164 -1.08 -21.56 -1.87
N VAL A 165 -0.52 -20.65 -1.06
CA VAL A 165 -0.06 -19.33 -1.50
C VAL A 165 1.43 -19.24 -1.23
N ARG A 166 2.19 -19.02 -2.30
CA ARG A 166 3.64 -18.92 -2.18
C ARG A 166 4.25 -18.05 -3.26
N ASP A 167 5.14 -17.16 -2.86
CA ASP A 167 5.95 -16.31 -3.74
C ASP A 167 5.09 -15.58 -4.80
N GLY A 168 3.92 -15.05 -4.38
CA GLY A 168 3.02 -14.29 -5.26
C GLY A 168 2.16 -15.14 -6.19
N ILE A 169 2.08 -16.44 -5.94
CA ILE A 169 1.31 -17.41 -6.73
C ILE A 169 0.38 -18.20 -5.81
N LEU A 170 -0.88 -18.34 -6.23
CA LEU A 170 -1.82 -19.29 -5.65
C LEU A 170 -1.81 -20.57 -6.47
N SER A 171 -1.92 -21.70 -5.80
CA SER A 171 -1.96 -23.02 -6.46
C SER A 171 -2.90 -23.99 -5.73
N HIS A 172 -3.55 -24.86 -6.49
CA HIS A 172 -4.37 -25.95 -5.99
C HIS A 172 -3.82 -27.26 -6.54
N ALA A 173 -3.25 -28.10 -5.66
CA ALA A 173 -2.57 -29.32 -6.05
C ALA A 173 -3.51 -30.34 -6.72
N GLY A 174 -4.76 -30.44 -6.24
CA GLY A 174 -5.73 -31.40 -6.72
C GLY A 174 -6.16 -31.21 -8.19
N SER A 175 -6.30 -29.94 -8.64
CA SER A 175 -6.65 -29.62 -10.03
C SER A 175 -5.48 -29.19 -10.90
N GLY A 176 -4.31 -28.90 -10.30
CA GLY A 176 -3.17 -28.31 -10.98
C GLY A 176 -3.34 -26.84 -11.34
N ASN A 177 -4.43 -26.20 -10.91
CA ASN A 177 -4.69 -24.79 -11.18
C ASN A 177 -3.64 -23.89 -10.49
N ARG A 178 -3.26 -22.83 -11.17
CA ARG A 178 -2.37 -21.79 -10.67
C ARG A 178 -2.83 -20.42 -11.15
N ALA A 179 -2.60 -19.40 -10.34
CA ALA A 179 -2.83 -18.00 -10.72
C ALA A 179 -1.89 -17.08 -9.93
N THR A 180 -1.52 -15.99 -10.54
CA THR A 180 -0.79 -14.90 -9.87
C THR A 180 -1.73 -13.99 -9.09
N PHE A 181 -1.20 -13.18 -8.20
CA PHE A 181 -1.98 -12.15 -7.50
C PHE A 181 -2.66 -11.20 -8.48
N GLY A 182 -1.93 -10.78 -9.53
CA GLY A 182 -2.46 -9.86 -10.53
C GLY A 182 -3.65 -10.42 -11.30
N GLU A 183 -3.64 -11.72 -11.63
CA GLU A 183 -4.76 -12.39 -12.32
C GLU A 183 -6.02 -12.51 -11.46
N LEU A 184 -5.86 -12.50 -10.15
CA LEU A 184 -6.95 -12.61 -9.18
C LEU A 184 -7.36 -11.27 -8.57
N ALA A 185 -6.58 -10.19 -8.79
CA ALA A 185 -6.76 -8.91 -8.13
C ALA A 185 -8.17 -8.33 -8.28
N GLY A 186 -8.74 -8.39 -9.50
CA GLY A 186 -10.10 -7.94 -9.77
C GLY A 186 -11.16 -8.74 -8.99
N ALA A 187 -11.08 -10.07 -9.07
CA ALA A 187 -12.02 -10.95 -8.36
C ALA A 187 -11.85 -10.86 -6.83
N ALA A 188 -10.63 -10.66 -6.35
CA ALA A 188 -10.36 -10.47 -4.93
C ALA A 188 -10.93 -9.16 -4.39
N ALA A 189 -10.97 -8.10 -5.21
CA ALA A 189 -11.57 -6.82 -4.84
C ALA A 189 -13.09 -6.91 -4.58
N GLU A 190 -13.76 -7.91 -5.15
CA GLU A 190 -15.19 -8.19 -4.96
C GLU A 190 -15.45 -9.04 -3.70
N GLN A 191 -14.42 -9.63 -3.09
CA GLN A 191 -14.57 -10.42 -1.88
C GLN A 191 -14.74 -9.51 -0.65
N PRO A 192 -15.53 -9.93 0.34
CA PRO A 192 -15.65 -9.19 1.58
C PRO A 192 -14.31 -9.14 2.31
N VAL A 193 -13.98 -7.98 2.87
CA VAL A 193 -12.80 -7.85 3.73
C VAL A 193 -13.05 -8.64 5.01
N PRO A 194 -12.19 -9.60 5.37
CA PRO A 194 -12.38 -10.38 6.58
C PRO A 194 -12.27 -9.50 7.83
N ALA A 195 -13.22 -9.66 8.76
CA ALA A 195 -13.21 -8.92 10.03
C ALA A 195 -12.03 -9.33 10.91
N ASP A 196 -11.72 -10.62 10.91
CA ASP A 196 -10.58 -11.18 11.64
C ASP A 196 -9.72 -12.02 10.70
N VAL A 197 -8.40 -11.96 10.89
CA VAL A 197 -7.43 -12.74 10.14
C VAL A 197 -6.45 -13.43 11.08
N LEU A 198 -6.14 -14.67 10.77
CA LEU A 198 -5.10 -15.40 11.48
C LEU A 198 -3.73 -14.97 10.94
N LEU A 199 -2.88 -14.50 11.84
CA LEU A 199 -1.50 -14.15 11.53
C LEU A 199 -0.61 -15.39 11.60
N LYS A 200 0.45 -15.40 10.79
CA LYS A 200 1.45 -16.46 10.81
C LYS A 200 2.13 -16.56 12.17
N ASP A 201 2.43 -17.79 12.56
CA ASP A 201 3.31 -18.04 13.70
C ASP A 201 4.74 -17.57 13.36
N PRO A 202 5.45 -16.90 14.30
CA PRO A 202 6.83 -16.49 14.09
C PRO A 202 7.79 -17.61 13.67
N ALA A 203 7.52 -18.85 14.08
CA ALA A 203 8.31 -20.01 13.65
C ALA A 203 8.20 -20.31 12.13
N GLY A 204 7.13 -19.82 11.49
CA GLY A 204 6.88 -19.97 10.06
C GLY A 204 7.35 -18.79 9.20
N PHE A 205 8.01 -17.79 9.78
CA PHE A 205 8.47 -16.61 9.02
C PHE A 205 9.55 -16.97 8.02
N ARG A 206 9.44 -16.36 6.83
CA ARG A 206 10.36 -16.56 5.71
C ARG A 206 11.12 -15.27 5.36
N LEU A 207 10.51 -14.13 5.54
CA LEU A 207 11.08 -12.82 5.25
C LEU A 207 11.48 -12.07 6.52
N ILE A 208 10.62 -12.08 7.53
CA ILE A 208 10.91 -11.45 8.83
C ILE A 208 12.08 -12.20 9.50
N GLY A 209 13.07 -11.44 9.93
CA GLY A 209 14.30 -12.01 10.54
C GLY A 209 15.37 -12.39 9.54
N THR A 210 15.14 -12.26 8.24
CA THR A 210 16.14 -12.52 7.20
C THR A 210 16.77 -11.23 6.67
N ARG A 211 17.92 -11.37 5.99
CA ARG A 211 18.58 -10.25 5.32
C ARG A 211 17.94 -10.00 3.96
N LEU A 212 17.10 -8.98 3.86
CA LEU A 212 16.50 -8.55 2.61
C LEU A 212 17.19 -7.31 2.03
N PRO A 213 17.28 -7.19 0.69
CA PRO A 213 17.73 -5.95 0.06
C PRO A 213 16.71 -4.83 0.35
N ARG A 214 17.20 -3.62 0.66
CA ARG A 214 16.34 -2.47 0.88
C ARG A 214 15.62 -2.06 -0.39
N LYS A 215 14.37 -1.62 -0.25
CA LYS A 215 13.52 -1.19 -1.38
C LYS A 215 13.92 0.14 -1.99
N ASP A 216 14.64 0.96 -1.24
CA ASP A 216 15.02 2.34 -1.60
C ASP A 216 16.51 2.51 -1.98
N SER A 217 17.33 1.45 -1.86
CA SER A 217 18.78 1.58 -2.09
C SER A 217 19.13 1.93 -3.53
N ARG A 218 18.47 1.30 -4.50
CA ARG A 218 18.80 1.48 -5.92
C ARG A 218 18.66 2.94 -6.35
N GLU A 219 17.55 3.56 -6.03
CA GLU A 219 17.26 4.95 -6.41
C GLU A 219 18.20 5.93 -5.70
N LYS A 220 18.50 5.65 -4.42
CA LYS A 220 19.40 6.49 -3.60
C LYS A 220 20.86 6.37 -3.99
N THR A 221 21.26 5.31 -4.67
CA THR A 221 22.67 5.08 -5.05
C THR A 221 22.98 5.37 -6.52
N ASN A 222 21.96 5.45 -7.38
CA ASN A 222 22.14 5.73 -8.81
C ASN A 222 21.76 7.17 -9.20
N GLY A 223 21.38 8.01 -8.24
CA GLY A 223 21.01 9.40 -8.46
C GLY A 223 19.59 9.65 -8.98
N SER A 224 18.74 8.59 -9.04
CA SER A 224 17.34 8.74 -9.49
C SER A 224 16.36 9.09 -8.38
N ALA A 225 16.77 9.00 -7.11
CA ALA A 225 15.91 9.38 -5.99
C ALA A 225 15.64 10.89 -6.00
N GLY A 226 14.36 11.27 -5.97
CA GLY A 226 13.95 12.66 -5.84
C GLY A 226 13.97 13.11 -4.38
N PHE A 227 14.67 14.21 -4.11
CA PHE A 227 14.72 14.83 -2.78
C PHE A 227 14.05 16.19 -2.81
N THR A 228 13.74 16.75 -1.65
CA THR A 228 13.10 18.08 -1.53
C THR A 228 13.89 19.16 -2.25
N HIS A 229 15.22 19.08 -2.26
CA HIS A 229 16.09 20.02 -2.97
C HIS A 229 15.97 19.93 -4.51
N ASP A 230 15.48 18.83 -5.05
CA ASP A 230 15.31 18.62 -6.49
C ASP A 230 13.96 19.18 -6.98
N LEU A 231 13.06 19.49 -6.06
CA LEU A 231 11.74 20.04 -6.39
C LEU A 231 11.89 21.48 -6.88
N ARG A 232 11.54 21.72 -8.13
CA ARG A 232 11.47 23.05 -8.72
C ARG A 232 10.01 23.52 -8.74
N CYS A 233 9.73 24.55 -7.98
CA CYS A 233 8.44 25.23 -7.96
C CYS A 233 8.62 26.67 -8.45
N LEU A 234 7.58 27.24 -9.06
CA LEU A 234 7.60 28.64 -9.51
C LEU A 234 7.93 29.63 -8.37
N LEU A 235 7.61 29.27 -7.12
CA LEU A 235 7.96 30.06 -5.94
C LEU A 235 9.46 30.08 -5.62
N TYR A 236 10.21 29.06 -6.02
CA TYR A 236 11.67 28.99 -5.82
C TYR A 236 12.46 29.64 -6.94
N THR A 237 11.82 29.97 -8.07
CA THR A 237 12.45 30.68 -9.19
C THR A 237 12.34 32.20 -9.08
N SER A 238 11.52 32.73 -8.17
CA SER A 238 11.49 34.15 -7.82
C SER A 238 12.44 34.36 -6.66
N PRO A 239 13.52 35.17 -6.86
CA PRO A 239 14.39 35.51 -5.73
C PRO A 239 13.56 36.22 -4.66
N SER A 240 13.68 35.70 -3.42
CA SER A 240 13.09 36.39 -2.28
C SER A 240 13.67 37.78 -2.14
N PRO A 241 12.88 38.80 -1.77
CA PRO A 241 13.44 40.11 -1.46
C PRO A 241 14.54 40.08 -0.40
N ARG A 242 14.69 39.00 0.36
CA ARG A 242 15.77 38.77 1.32
C ARG A 242 17.06 38.23 0.68
N ASP A 243 16.98 37.69 -0.52
CA ASP A 243 18.13 37.10 -1.23
C ASP A 243 18.83 38.16 -2.09
N SER A 244 18.37 39.42 -2.05
CA SER A 244 18.90 40.54 -2.80
C SER A 244 19.78 41.50 -1.95
N CYS A 245 20.29 41.00 -0.81
CA CYS A 245 21.25 41.78 0.02
C CYS A 245 22.67 41.26 -0.16
#